data_178b6c255c838f9e16315a559675874b
#
_entry.id   178b6c255c838f9e16315a559675874b
#
_cell.length_a   1.000
_cell.length_b   1.000
_cell.length_c   1.000
_cell.angle_alpha   90.00
_cell.angle_beta   90.00
_cell.angle_gamma   90.00
#
_symmetry.space_group_name_H-M   'P 1'
#
loop_
_entity.id
_entity.type
_entity.pdbx_description
1 polymer ?
#
loop_
_entity_poly.entity_id
_entity_poly.type
_entity_poly.pdbx_seq_one_letter_code
_entity_poly.pdbx_strand_id
1 'polypeptide(L)'
;MLRRLDSTYPQLGSKLTTGKEEKQGMATRVRRKRVERKTRRQPRPSRKPAQELQPDPIDSAEAAGLRYVSDTMPGIQRKKAGSGFTYTGMNGKPIKDPAALNRIRSLAIPPAYIDVWICPFTNGHIQATGRDARRRKQYRYHPRWREVRDETKFGRVLAFSEVLPRIRQRIESDLSKQGLPREKVLATVVRLLDCTGIRIGNDEYARANRSFGLTTLRDRHVEVSGSNIRFEFRGKSGKAYNVSINDRRLARIVQRCQALPGEDLFQYVDENGVRQTVGSGDVNDYLRTISGEEFTAKDFRTWSGTKLAVAALAEIGTWTSQRQAKSNILQAIDRVAEQLNNTRAVCRKYYVHPAVLDAYTAGTMLQTLQNCTRLGAGTELDRDEAAVAGLLRVHLGLDIAS
;
A
#
# COMPACT_ATOMS: atom_id res chain seq x y z
N MET A 1 18.05 -21.33 5.85
CA MET A 1 18.11 -21.18 4.39
C MET A 1 17.91 -19.70 4.03
N LEU A 2 19.00 -19.01 3.72
CA LEU A 2 19.06 -17.58 3.45
C LEU A 2 18.57 -17.36 2.02
N ARG A 3 17.38 -16.76 1.82
CA ARG A 3 16.98 -16.25 0.50
C ARG A 3 17.46 -14.83 0.38
N ARG A 4 18.38 -14.60 -0.54
CA ARG A 4 18.77 -13.28 -1.02
C ARG A 4 17.57 -12.71 -1.79
N LEU A 5 17.09 -11.55 -1.37
CA LEU A 5 16.29 -10.70 -2.24
C LEU A 5 17.30 -9.89 -3.06
N ASP A 6 17.68 -10.41 -4.22
CA ASP A 6 18.32 -9.56 -5.22
C ASP A 6 17.32 -8.45 -5.57
N SER A 7 17.80 -7.24 -5.77
CA SER A 7 17.02 -6.02 -6.02
C SER A 7 16.29 -6.00 -7.37
N THR A 8 16.22 -7.14 -8.02
CA THR A 8 15.49 -7.40 -9.25
C THR A 8 14.37 -8.37 -8.93
N TYR A 9 13.14 -7.85 -8.91
CA TYR A 9 11.99 -8.71 -9.14
C TYR A 9 12.26 -9.54 -10.41
N PRO A 10 11.89 -10.82 -10.48
CA PRO A 10 12.11 -11.61 -11.69
C PRO A 10 11.48 -10.88 -12.86
N GLN A 11 12.30 -10.46 -13.81
CA GLN A 11 11.86 -9.88 -15.07
C GLN A 11 11.01 -10.94 -15.76
N LEU A 12 9.85 -10.57 -16.27
CA LEU A 12 8.99 -11.42 -17.09
C LEU A 12 9.82 -11.94 -18.27
N GLY A 13 10.20 -13.22 -18.20
CA GLY A 13 11.23 -13.81 -19.03
C GLY A 13 11.01 -13.61 -20.52
N SER A 14 11.98 -12.96 -21.14
CA SER A 14 12.12 -12.88 -22.60
C SER A 14 12.58 -14.24 -23.17
N LYS A 15 11.63 -15.09 -23.52
CA LYS A 15 11.84 -16.16 -24.50
C LYS A 15 10.80 -16.02 -25.59
N LEU A 16 11.07 -15.12 -26.52
CA LEU A 16 10.47 -15.13 -27.84
C LEU A 16 11.60 -15.12 -28.85
N THR A 17 11.82 -16.28 -29.44
CA THR A 17 12.73 -16.54 -30.57
C THR A 17 12.33 -15.68 -31.76
N THR A 18 13.28 -14.89 -32.23
CA THR A 18 13.20 -14.14 -33.48
C THR A 18 13.32 -15.09 -34.66
N GLY A 19 12.25 -15.31 -35.39
CA GLY A 19 12.29 -15.79 -36.76
C GLY A 19 12.61 -14.61 -37.69
N LYS A 20 13.78 -14.68 -38.35
CA LYS A 20 14.14 -13.83 -39.48
C LYS A 20 13.33 -14.24 -40.70
N GLU A 21 12.66 -13.32 -41.36
CA GLU A 21 12.41 -13.40 -42.81
C GLU A 21 12.75 -12.04 -43.42
N GLU A 22 13.80 -12.08 -44.25
CA GLU A 22 14.15 -11.05 -45.23
C GLU A 22 13.13 -11.08 -46.38
N LYS A 23 12.64 -9.90 -46.78
CA LYS A 23 12.26 -9.67 -48.17
C LYS A 23 12.54 -8.22 -48.57
N GLN A 24 13.46 -8.08 -49.54
CA GLN A 24 13.74 -6.90 -50.33
C GLN A 24 12.51 -6.47 -51.13
N GLY A 25 12.37 -5.18 -51.35
CA GLY A 25 11.36 -4.66 -52.27
C GLY A 25 11.48 -3.14 -52.47
N MET A 26 12.04 -2.78 -53.57
CA MET A 26 12.36 -1.56 -54.26
C MET A 26 11.48 -0.33 -54.07
N ALA A 27 12.14 0.82 -54.08
CA ALA A 27 11.59 2.17 -54.03
C ALA A 27 10.84 2.59 -55.30
N THR A 28 9.81 3.39 -55.15
CA THR A 28 9.39 4.36 -56.17
C THR A 28 8.93 5.66 -55.50
N ARG A 29 9.62 6.72 -55.88
CA ARG A 29 9.51 8.10 -55.38
C ARG A 29 8.46 8.84 -56.19
N VAL A 30 7.31 9.16 -55.61
CA VAL A 30 6.35 10.07 -56.23
C VAL A 30 6.26 11.36 -55.39
N ARG A 31 6.66 12.44 -56.01
CA ARG A 31 6.69 13.81 -55.48
C ARG A 31 5.28 14.40 -55.62
N ARG A 32 4.55 14.62 -54.52
CA ARG A 32 3.30 15.41 -54.57
C ARG A 32 3.48 16.74 -53.83
N LYS A 33 3.09 17.82 -54.53
CA LYS A 33 3.11 19.19 -54.08
C LYS A 33 2.17 19.41 -52.87
N ARG A 34 2.71 20.11 -51.90
CA ARG A 34 2.07 20.49 -50.63
C ARG A 34 1.28 21.78 -50.86
N VAL A 35 -0.04 21.73 -50.77
CA VAL A 35 -0.92 22.91 -50.71
C VAL A 35 -1.14 23.25 -49.23
N GLU A 36 -0.64 24.41 -48.81
CA GLU A 36 -0.84 24.93 -47.46
C GLU A 36 -2.26 25.46 -47.29
N ARG A 37 -3.08 24.75 -46.54
CA ARG A 37 -4.31 25.30 -45.96
C ARG A 37 -4.05 25.72 -44.52
N LYS A 38 -3.93 27.02 -44.26
CA LYS A 38 -3.96 27.62 -42.92
C LYS A 38 -5.37 27.43 -42.33
N THR A 39 -5.56 26.41 -41.50
CA THR A 39 -6.71 26.29 -40.62
C THR A 39 -6.39 26.92 -39.27
N ARG A 40 -7.08 27.98 -38.95
CA ARG A 40 -7.08 28.71 -37.68
C ARG A 40 -7.51 27.75 -36.55
N ARG A 41 -6.54 27.22 -35.75
CA ARG A 41 -6.84 26.42 -34.60
C ARG A 41 -7.45 27.31 -33.51
N GLN A 42 -8.69 27.04 -33.17
CA GLN A 42 -9.31 27.55 -31.93
C GLN A 42 -8.56 26.93 -30.71
N PRO A 43 -8.34 27.71 -29.65
CA PRO A 43 -7.72 27.18 -28.45
C PRO A 43 -8.66 26.13 -27.83
N ARG A 44 -8.17 24.91 -27.61
CA ARG A 44 -8.86 23.89 -26.83
C ARG A 44 -9.04 24.43 -25.40
N PRO A 45 -10.21 24.25 -24.76
CA PRO A 45 -10.42 24.61 -23.38
C PRO A 45 -9.39 23.81 -22.54
N SER A 46 -8.69 24.52 -21.66
CA SER A 46 -7.75 23.92 -20.69
C SER A 46 -8.50 22.88 -19.87
N ARG A 47 -8.15 21.60 -20.04
CA ARG A 47 -8.57 20.56 -19.11
C ARG A 47 -8.05 20.95 -17.72
N LYS A 48 -8.94 21.18 -16.78
CA LYS A 48 -8.63 21.25 -15.36
C LYS A 48 -7.89 19.95 -15.00
N PRO A 49 -6.82 20.00 -14.19
CA PRO A 49 -6.15 18.79 -13.75
C PRO A 49 -7.15 17.89 -13.01
N ALA A 50 -6.99 16.59 -13.15
CA ALA A 50 -7.81 15.56 -12.51
C ALA A 50 -7.65 15.63 -10.98
N GLN A 51 -8.41 16.52 -10.36
CA GLN A 51 -8.43 16.79 -8.92
C GLN A 51 -9.55 16.04 -8.20
N GLU A 52 -10.17 15.03 -8.84
CA GLU A 52 -11.38 14.35 -8.35
C GLU A 52 -11.19 12.85 -8.06
N LEU A 53 -10.07 12.39 -7.49
CA LEU A 53 -9.90 10.96 -7.21
C LEU A 53 -9.69 10.59 -5.73
N GLN A 54 -10.00 11.49 -4.79
CA GLN A 54 -10.07 11.12 -3.38
C GLN A 54 -11.30 11.75 -2.74
N PRO A 55 -12.42 11.02 -2.63
CA PRO A 55 -13.49 11.50 -1.77
C PRO A 55 -12.94 11.57 -0.34
N ASP A 56 -13.14 12.74 0.30
CA ASP A 56 -12.91 12.93 1.73
C ASP A 56 -13.53 11.73 2.49
N PRO A 57 -12.91 11.22 3.54
CA PRO A 57 -13.52 10.20 4.39
C PRO A 57 -14.94 10.56 4.88
N ILE A 58 -15.25 11.85 4.99
CA ILE A 58 -16.58 12.37 5.28
C ILE A 58 -17.49 12.13 4.08
N ASP A 59 -17.08 12.57 2.89
CA ASP A 59 -17.83 12.38 1.64
C ASP A 59 -18.06 10.89 1.34
N SER A 60 -17.05 10.06 1.59
CA SER A 60 -17.16 8.60 1.46
C SER A 60 -18.15 7.98 2.43
N ALA A 61 -18.26 8.52 3.65
CA ALA A 61 -19.27 8.08 4.61
C ALA A 61 -20.67 8.49 4.16
N GLU A 62 -20.84 9.74 3.70
CA GLU A 62 -22.10 10.28 3.22
C GLU A 62 -22.58 9.55 1.96
N ALA A 63 -21.71 9.27 1.00
CA ALA A 63 -22.02 8.48 -0.19
C ALA A 63 -22.49 7.05 0.17
N ALA A 64 -22.00 6.48 1.28
CA ALA A 64 -22.47 5.21 1.83
C ALA A 64 -23.77 5.32 2.64
N GLY A 65 -24.35 6.52 2.79
CA GLY A 65 -25.47 6.79 3.69
C GLY A 65 -25.08 6.66 5.17
N LEU A 66 -23.80 6.87 5.48
CA LEU A 66 -23.25 6.76 6.81
C LEU A 66 -22.86 8.13 7.36
N ARG A 67 -22.88 8.23 8.70
CA ARG A 67 -22.39 9.40 9.41
C ARG A 67 -20.93 9.21 9.80
N TYR A 68 -20.08 10.16 9.45
CA TYR A 68 -18.71 10.17 9.96
C TYR A 68 -18.70 10.55 11.44
N VAL A 69 -18.09 9.72 12.30
CA VAL A 69 -18.12 9.86 13.77
C VAL A 69 -16.74 9.60 14.36
N SER A 70 -16.43 10.27 15.48
CA SER A 70 -15.22 9.99 16.27
C SER A 70 -15.62 9.39 17.62
N ASP A 71 -14.80 8.51 18.17
CA ASP A 71 -14.97 7.98 19.53
C ASP A 71 -14.51 8.96 20.62
N THR A 72 -14.09 10.17 20.25
CA THR A 72 -13.93 11.30 21.16
C THR A 72 -15.25 12.01 21.48
N MET A 73 -16.30 11.77 20.65
CA MET A 73 -17.64 12.28 20.90
C MET A 73 -18.34 11.47 22.01
N PRO A 74 -19.34 12.06 22.71
CA PRO A 74 -20.16 11.29 23.64
C PRO A 74 -20.78 10.05 22.99
N GLY A 75 -20.72 8.92 23.68
CA GLY A 75 -21.24 7.65 23.18
C GLY A 75 -21.70 6.74 24.31
N ILE A 76 -22.15 5.54 23.93
CA ILE A 76 -22.57 4.53 24.88
C ILE A 76 -21.33 3.87 25.47
N GLN A 77 -21.29 3.77 26.81
CA GLN A 77 -20.21 3.13 27.55
C GLN A 77 -20.62 1.74 28.01
N ARG A 78 -19.72 0.76 27.90
CA ARG A 78 -19.91 -0.60 28.42
C ARG A 78 -19.23 -0.75 29.77
N LYS A 79 -19.95 -1.21 30.80
CA LYS A 79 -19.40 -1.56 32.11
C LYS A 79 -19.61 -3.03 32.42
N LYS A 80 -18.64 -3.68 33.05
CA LYS A 80 -18.78 -5.06 33.53
C LYS A 80 -19.77 -5.11 34.69
N ALA A 81 -20.70 -6.06 34.65
CA ALA A 81 -21.71 -6.29 35.70
C ALA A 81 -21.89 -7.79 35.87
N GLY A 82 -21.38 -8.34 36.98
CA GLY A 82 -21.37 -9.79 37.23
C GLY A 82 -20.67 -10.57 36.10
N SER A 83 -21.37 -11.55 35.57
CA SER A 83 -20.91 -12.35 34.41
C SER A 83 -21.16 -11.68 33.06
N GLY A 84 -21.84 -10.53 33.01
CA GLY A 84 -22.24 -9.83 31.80
C GLY A 84 -21.77 -8.38 31.74
N PHE A 85 -22.52 -7.59 30.99
CA PHE A 85 -22.22 -6.16 30.78
C PHE A 85 -23.50 -5.33 30.87
N THR A 86 -23.37 -4.13 31.43
CA THR A 86 -24.34 -3.06 31.35
C THR A 86 -23.88 -1.96 30.41
N TYR A 87 -24.82 -1.22 29.87
CA TYR A 87 -24.56 -0.16 28.90
C TYR A 87 -25.19 1.15 29.41
N THR A 88 -24.43 2.20 29.42
CA THR A 88 -24.84 3.54 29.86
C THR A 88 -24.87 4.47 28.67
N GLY A 89 -25.98 5.12 28.41
CA GLY A 89 -26.18 6.07 27.35
C GLY A 89 -25.47 7.41 27.60
N MET A 90 -25.47 8.29 26.59
CA MET A 90 -24.87 9.64 26.68
C MET A 90 -25.44 10.51 27.81
N ASN A 91 -26.67 10.26 28.22
CA ASN A 91 -27.35 10.95 29.33
C ASN A 91 -27.02 10.36 30.71
N GLY A 92 -26.06 9.45 30.79
CA GLY A 92 -25.69 8.76 32.03
C GLY A 92 -26.65 7.70 32.52
N LYS A 93 -27.78 7.47 31.81
CA LYS A 93 -28.78 6.49 32.23
C LYS A 93 -28.53 5.11 31.61
N PRO A 94 -28.86 4.01 32.32
CA PRO A 94 -28.74 2.67 31.75
C PRO A 94 -29.66 2.50 30.52
N ILE A 95 -29.12 1.85 29.48
CA ILE A 95 -29.88 1.49 28.28
C ILE A 95 -30.71 0.25 28.59
N LYS A 96 -32.06 0.38 28.50
CA LYS A 96 -33.02 -0.71 28.70
C LYS A 96 -33.78 -1.09 27.43
N ASP A 97 -33.68 -0.26 26.38
CA ASP A 97 -34.35 -0.51 25.09
C ASP A 97 -33.85 -1.81 24.45
N PRO A 98 -34.75 -2.79 24.20
CA PRO A 98 -34.39 -4.07 23.62
C PRO A 98 -33.75 -3.95 22.23
N ALA A 99 -34.18 -2.99 21.39
CA ALA A 99 -33.67 -2.79 20.05
C ALA A 99 -32.22 -2.31 20.11
N ALA A 100 -31.92 -1.33 20.98
CA ALA A 100 -30.54 -0.84 21.19
C ALA A 100 -29.65 -1.95 21.76
N LEU A 101 -30.13 -2.75 22.72
CA LEU A 101 -29.36 -3.86 23.28
C LEU A 101 -29.08 -4.95 22.25
N ASN A 102 -30.04 -5.28 21.38
CA ASN A 102 -29.84 -6.24 20.30
C ASN A 102 -28.81 -5.74 19.28
N ARG A 103 -28.86 -4.47 18.88
CA ARG A 103 -27.84 -3.84 18.04
C ARG A 103 -26.46 -3.94 18.69
N ILE A 104 -26.33 -3.60 19.96
CA ILE A 104 -25.04 -3.66 20.67
C ILE A 104 -24.51 -5.10 20.70
N ARG A 105 -25.35 -6.10 20.94
CA ARG A 105 -24.95 -7.52 20.91
C ARG A 105 -24.48 -7.95 19.52
N SER A 106 -25.16 -7.50 18.45
CA SER A 106 -24.77 -7.82 17.07
C SER A 106 -23.40 -7.26 16.65
N LEU A 107 -22.88 -6.23 17.34
CA LEU A 107 -21.51 -5.74 17.13
C LEU A 107 -20.43 -6.74 17.55
N ALA A 108 -20.78 -7.78 18.29
CA ALA A 108 -19.90 -8.85 18.75
C ALA A 108 -18.58 -8.31 19.35
N ILE A 109 -18.71 -7.33 20.27
CA ILE A 109 -17.55 -6.74 20.94
C ILE A 109 -16.97 -7.76 21.92
N PRO A 110 -15.69 -8.18 21.78
CA PRO A 110 -15.12 -9.21 22.65
C PRO A 110 -15.24 -8.87 24.13
N PRO A 111 -15.55 -9.84 24.99
CA PRO A 111 -15.67 -9.63 26.44
C PRO A 111 -14.39 -9.05 27.07
N ALA A 112 -13.22 -9.47 26.56
CA ALA A 112 -11.92 -9.02 27.05
C ALA A 112 -11.56 -7.57 26.70
N TYR A 113 -12.38 -6.86 25.90
CA TYR A 113 -12.11 -5.46 25.61
C TYR A 113 -12.45 -4.56 26.80
N ILE A 114 -11.59 -3.59 27.08
CA ILE A 114 -11.77 -2.52 28.08
C ILE A 114 -11.96 -1.18 27.37
N ASP A 115 -12.35 -0.13 28.08
CA ASP A 115 -12.56 1.22 27.57
C ASP A 115 -13.44 1.23 26.30
N VAL A 116 -14.55 0.50 26.37
CA VAL A 116 -15.41 0.33 25.20
C VAL A 116 -16.35 1.51 25.03
N TRP A 117 -16.17 2.23 23.93
CA TRP A 117 -17.09 3.23 23.40
C TRP A 117 -17.96 2.61 22.29
N ILE A 118 -19.26 2.88 22.28
CA ILE A 118 -20.20 2.41 21.25
C ILE A 118 -20.92 3.60 20.67
N CYS A 119 -20.95 3.68 19.34
CA CYS A 119 -21.63 4.75 18.62
C CYS A 119 -23.13 4.77 18.95
N PRO A 120 -23.70 5.94 19.32
CA PRO A 120 -25.13 6.06 19.57
C PRO A 120 -25.95 5.95 18.29
N PHE A 121 -25.36 6.23 17.13
CA PHE A 121 -26.04 6.20 15.83
C PHE A 121 -25.89 4.84 15.14
N THR A 122 -27.00 4.32 14.59
CA THR A 122 -27.00 3.06 13.83
C THR A 122 -26.18 3.17 12.54
N ASN A 123 -26.15 4.34 11.94
CA ASN A 123 -25.43 4.64 10.69
C ASN A 123 -24.04 5.29 10.91
N GLY A 124 -23.47 5.27 12.11
CA GLY A 124 -22.10 5.72 12.32
C GLY A 124 -21.10 4.82 11.59
N HIS A 125 -20.12 5.38 10.88
CA HIS A 125 -19.11 4.59 10.16
C HIS A 125 -18.23 3.75 11.10
N ILE A 126 -17.92 4.27 12.31
CA ILE A 126 -17.39 3.49 13.44
C ILE A 126 -18.58 3.12 14.34
N GLN A 127 -18.81 1.84 14.55
CA GLN A 127 -19.88 1.35 15.41
C GLN A 127 -19.43 1.14 16.85
N ALA A 128 -18.17 0.77 17.08
CA ALA A 128 -17.58 0.71 18.41
C ALA A 128 -16.05 0.79 18.35
N THR A 129 -15.45 1.26 19.45
CA THR A 129 -14.02 1.10 19.73
C THR A 129 -13.84 0.44 21.08
N GLY A 130 -12.65 -0.07 21.36
CA GLY A 130 -12.28 -0.64 22.65
C GLY A 130 -10.82 -1.05 22.65
N ARG A 131 -10.26 -1.36 23.82
CA ARG A 131 -8.89 -1.85 23.94
C ARG A 131 -8.89 -3.35 24.22
N ASP A 132 -8.10 -4.09 23.44
CA ASP A 132 -7.92 -5.53 23.67
C ASP A 132 -7.08 -5.83 24.92
N ALA A 133 -6.87 -7.12 25.23
CA ALA A 133 -6.06 -7.56 26.36
C ALA A 133 -4.60 -7.03 26.37
N ARG A 134 -4.10 -6.58 25.21
CA ARG A 134 -2.79 -5.92 25.06
C ARG A 134 -2.90 -4.40 25.03
N ARG A 135 -4.03 -3.84 25.47
CA ARG A 135 -4.36 -2.41 25.47
C ARG A 135 -4.36 -1.75 24.10
N ARG A 136 -4.36 -2.51 23.00
CA ARG A 136 -4.38 -1.99 21.63
C ARG A 136 -5.80 -1.55 21.28
N LYS A 137 -5.94 -0.33 20.75
CA LYS A 137 -7.23 0.20 20.27
C LYS A 137 -7.73 -0.62 19.08
N GLN A 138 -8.94 -1.12 19.17
CA GLN A 138 -9.62 -1.92 18.18
C GLN A 138 -10.89 -1.22 17.74
N TYR A 139 -11.29 -1.42 16.47
CA TYR A 139 -12.42 -0.75 15.86
C TYR A 139 -13.43 -1.77 15.34
N ARG A 140 -14.72 -1.46 15.49
CA ARG A 140 -15.84 -2.12 14.82
C ARG A 140 -16.46 -1.13 13.86
N TYR A 141 -16.26 -1.36 12.58
CA TYR A 141 -16.82 -0.51 11.53
C TYR A 141 -18.17 -1.01 11.07
N HIS A 142 -19.00 -0.10 10.55
CA HIS A 142 -20.24 -0.44 9.87
C HIS A 142 -19.93 -1.31 8.63
N PRO A 143 -20.76 -2.34 8.29
CA PRO A 143 -20.52 -3.18 7.10
C PRO A 143 -20.34 -2.37 5.82
N ARG A 144 -21.26 -1.45 5.50
CA ARG A 144 -21.18 -0.56 4.34
C ARG A 144 -19.89 0.28 4.30
N TRP A 145 -19.41 0.73 5.45
CA TRP A 145 -18.13 1.47 5.49
C TRP A 145 -16.95 0.63 5.04
N ARG A 146 -17.00 -0.67 5.34
CA ARG A 146 -15.94 -1.59 4.86
C ARG A 146 -16.00 -1.76 3.36
N GLU A 147 -17.20 -1.91 2.79
CA GLU A 147 -17.42 -2.04 1.34
C GLU A 147 -16.88 -0.81 0.60
N VAL A 148 -17.33 0.39 0.96
CA VAL A 148 -16.88 1.65 0.36
C VAL A 148 -15.37 1.85 0.52
N ARG A 149 -14.81 1.57 1.70
CA ARG A 149 -13.35 1.66 1.89
C ARG A 149 -12.56 0.62 1.12
N ASP A 150 -13.09 -0.56 0.93
CA ASP A 150 -12.41 -1.61 0.16
C ASP A 150 -12.45 -1.24 -1.35
N GLU A 151 -13.55 -0.68 -1.86
CA GLU A 151 -13.67 -0.14 -3.23
C GLU A 151 -12.74 1.08 -3.43
N THR A 152 -12.84 2.09 -2.57
CA THR A 152 -11.98 3.28 -2.61
C THR A 152 -10.49 2.93 -2.50
N LYS A 153 -10.15 1.95 -1.65
CA LYS A 153 -8.77 1.51 -1.47
C LYS A 153 -8.17 0.94 -2.75
N PHE A 154 -8.92 0.11 -3.46
CA PHE A 154 -8.41 -0.51 -4.68
C PHE A 154 -8.40 0.48 -5.86
N GLY A 155 -9.35 1.42 -5.94
CA GLY A 155 -9.27 2.56 -6.86
C GLY A 155 -8.00 3.40 -6.68
N ARG A 156 -7.51 3.53 -5.43
CA ARG A 156 -6.26 4.24 -5.13
C ARG A 156 -4.99 3.53 -5.60
N VAL A 157 -5.02 2.22 -5.85
CA VAL A 157 -3.82 1.48 -6.29
C VAL A 157 -3.35 1.96 -7.66
N LEU A 158 -4.27 2.23 -8.56
CA LEU A 158 -3.95 2.79 -9.87
C LEU A 158 -3.40 4.23 -9.72
N ALA A 159 -4.10 5.11 -8.99
CA ALA A 159 -3.65 6.47 -8.75
C ALA A 159 -2.26 6.51 -8.06
N PHE A 160 -2.00 5.58 -7.12
CA PHE A 160 -0.68 5.43 -6.51
C PHE A 160 0.40 5.10 -7.55
N SER A 161 0.11 4.18 -8.49
CA SER A 161 1.08 3.82 -9.54
C SER A 161 1.41 5.01 -10.45
N GLU A 162 0.47 5.90 -10.71
CA GLU A 162 0.67 7.10 -11.54
C GLU A 162 1.56 8.15 -10.85
N VAL A 163 1.53 8.21 -9.53
CA VAL A 163 2.32 9.16 -8.74
C VAL A 163 3.67 8.57 -8.31
N LEU A 164 3.82 7.24 -8.33
CA LEU A 164 5.02 6.55 -7.86
C LEU A 164 6.33 7.01 -8.53
N PRO A 165 6.40 7.28 -9.85
CA PRO A 165 7.60 7.83 -10.48
C PRO A 165 8.02 9.17 -9.86
N ARG A 166 7.09 10.10 -9.64
CA ARG A 166 7.34 11.39 -9.00
C ARG A 166 7.85 11.23 -7.56
N ILE A 167 7.26 10.30 -6.81
CA ILE A 167 7.73 9.94 -5.46
C ILE A 167 9.17 9.45 -5.52
N ARG A 168 9.51 8.53 -6.43
CA ARG A 168 10.86 7.98 -6.59
C ARG A 168 11.87 9.05 -7.02
N GLN A 169 11.52 9.90 -7.95
CA GLN A 169 12.37 11.02 -8.39
C GLN A 169 12.70 11.94 -7.20
N ARG A 170 11.72 12.27 -6.37
CA ARG A 170 11.95 13.08 -5.18
C ARG A 170 12.83 12.35 -4.15
N ILE A 171 12.60 11.07 -3.92
CA ILE A 171 13.44 10.23 -3.05
C ILE A 171 14.89 10.26 -3.54
N GLU A 172 15.15 10.07 -4.82
CA GLU A 172 16.50 10.11 -5.40
C GLU A 172 17.19 11.46 -5.17
N SER A 173 16.46 12.56 -5.33
CA SER A 173 16.94 13.91 -5.01
C SER A 173 17.32 14.05 -3.53
N ASP A 174 16.42 13.65 -2.62
CA ASP A 174 16.65 13.79 -1.18
C ASP A 174 17.74 12.83 -0.66
N LEU A 175 17.89 11.63 -1.23
CA LEU A 175 19.02 10.73 -0.95
C LEU A 175 20.37 11.33 -1.38
N SER A 176 20.42 12.25 -2.32
CA SER A 176 21.65 12.89 -2.81
C SER A 176 22.15 14.01 -1.89
N LYS A 177 21.35 14.55 -1.00
CA LYS A 177 21.72 15.62 -0.08
C LYS A 177 22.97 15.27 0.74
N GLN A 178 23.76 16.26 1.11
CA GLN A 178 24.92 16.05 1.99
C GLN A 178 24.44 15.81 3.45
N GLY A 179 25.28 15.21 4.25
CA GLY A 179 24.97 14.97 5.65
C GLY A 179 23.88 13.89 5.87
N LEU A 180 23.15 14.01 6.97
CA LEU A 180 21.96 13.25 7.35
C LEU A 180 20.82 14.21 7.71
N PRO A 181 20.38 15.10 6.79
CA PRO A 181 19.23 15.93 7.06
C PRO A 181 17.96 15.08 7.13
N ARG A 182 16.90 15.62 7.74
CA ARG A 182 15.62 14.95 7.95
C ARG A 182 15.07 14.31 6.68
N GLU A 183 15.06 15.03 5.56
CA GLU A 183 14.52 14.54 4.28
C GLU A 183 15.29 13.35 3.76
N LYS A 184 16.62 13.31 3.93
CA LYS A 184 17.44 12.16 3.51
C LYS A 184 17.12 10.90 4.31
N VAL A 185 16.91 11.03 5.61
CA VAL A 185 16.54 9.90 6.46
C VAL A 185 15.13 9.42 6.11
N LEU A 186 14.17 10.33 5.91
CA LEU A 186 12.82 10.02 5.46
C LEU A 186 12.82 9.33 4.09
N ALA A 187 13.56 9.86 3.12
CA ALA A 187 13.74 9.27 1.79
C ALA A 187 14.34 7.85 1.88
N THR A 188 15.29 7.64 2.80
CA THR A 188 15.86 6.30 3.06
C THR A 188 14.79 5.33 3.56
N VAL A 189 13.98 5.74 4.53
CA VAL A 189 12.89 4.90 5.06
C VAL A 189 11.87 4.57 3.96
N VAL A 190 11.48 5.56 3.14
CA VAL A 190 10.51 5.32 2.05
C VAL A 190 11.11 4.44 0.94
N ARG A 191 12.40 4.62 0.60
CA ARG A 191 13.08 3.71 -0.34
C ARG A 191 13.11 2.27 0.17
N LEU A 192 13.35 2.08 1.47
CA LEU A 192 13.29 0.76 2.10
C LEU A 192 11.86 0.18 2.10
N LEU A 193 10.81 1.00 2.29
CA LEU A 193 9.42 0.56 2.13
C LEU A 193 9.17 0.03 0.72
N ASP A 194 9.59 0.78 -0.31
CA ASP A 194 9.41 0.42 -1.72
C ASP A 194 10.13 -0.89 -2.08
N CYS A 195 11.40 -1.04 -1.64
CA CYS A 195 12.21 -2.21 -1.98
C CYS A 195 11.85 -3.48 -1.18
N THR A 196 11.48 -3.35 0.10
CA THR A 196 11.36 -4.50 1.01
C THR A 196 9.95 -4.88 1.37
N GLY A 197 9.00 -3.96 1.24
CA GLY A 197 7.65 -4.14 1.74
C GLY A 197 7.57 -4.30 3.28
N ILE A 198 8.64 -3.98 4.04
CA ILE A 198 8.60 -3.96 5.51
C ILE A 198 7.56 -2.95 5.97
N ARG A 199 6.87 -3.22 7.09
CA ARG A 199 5.90 -2.27 7.66
C ARG A 199 6.60 -1.05 8.23
N ILE A 200 5.93 0.10 8.18
CA ILE A 200 6.49 1.36 8.67
C ILE A 200 6.90 1.31 10.15
N GLY A 201 6.13 0.69 11.01
CA GLY A 201 6.34 0.67 12.46
C GLY A 201 5.30 1.50 13.20
N ASN A 202 5.31 1.37 14.51
CA ASN A 202 4.52 2.18 15.45
C ASN A 202 5.12 2.01 16.84
N ASP A 203 5.42 3.11 17.52
CA ASP A 203 6.13 3.14 18.80
C ASP A 203 5.36 2.47 19.93
N GLU A 204 4.03 2.65 19.99
CA GLU A 204 3.20 1.99 20.99
C GLU A 204 3.31 0.46 20.87
N TYR A 205 3.31 -0.07 19.63
CA TYR A 205 3.47 -1.50 19.38
C TYR A 205 4.90 -1.99 19.66
N ALA A 206 5.91 -1.19 19.38
CA ALA A 206 7.29 -1.53 19.66
C ALA A 206 7.51 -1.66 21.17
N ARG A 207 6.99 -0.70 21.96
CA ARG A 207 7.08 -0.70 23.42
C ARG A 207 6.24 -1.82 24.05
N ALA A 208 4.96 -1.95 23.65
CA ALA A 208 4.02 -2.88 24.30
C ALA A 208 4.23 -4.34 23.90
N ASN A 209 4.67 -4.61 22.66
CA ASN A 209 4.68 -5.97 22.10
C ASN A 209 6.04 -6.40 21.55
N ARG A 210 7.07 -5.59 21.68
CA ARG A 210 8.40 -5.81 21.06
C ARG A 210 8.27 -6.18 19.56
N SER A 211 7.34 -5.49 18.87
CA SER A 211 7.05 -5.69 17.45
C SER A 211 7.47 -4.45 16.67
N PHE A 212 8.48 -4.60 15.82
CA PHE A 212 9.15 -3.52 15.13
C PHE A 212 8.71 -3.37 13.67
N GLY A 213 8.98 -2.22 13.10
CA GLY A 213 8.90 -1.87 11.70
C GLY A 213 9.90 -0.77 11.43
N LEU A 214 10.03 -0.29 10.18
CA LEU A 214 11.15 0.56 9.75
C LEU A 214 11.45 1.71 10.72
N THR A 215 10.47 2.53 11.09
CA THR A 215 10.69 3.68 11.98
C THR A 215 10.99 3.32 13.45
N THR A 216 10.82 2.06 13.81
CA THR A 216 11.07 1.56 15.19
C THR A 216 12.18 0.53 15.24
N LEU A 217 12.92 0.35 14.12
CA LEU A 217 14.12 -0.49 14.11
C LEU A 217 15.20 0.12 15.01
N ARG A 218 15.97 -0.75 15.61
CA ARG A 218 17.15 -0.39 16.41
C ARG A 218 18.41 -0.88 15.71
N ASP A 219 19.56 -0.33 16.04
CA ASP A 219 20.85 -0.68 15.44
C ASP A 219 21.11 -2.18 15.43
N ARG A 220 20.81 -2.89 16.51
CA ARG A 220 20.94 -4.34 16.62
C ARG A 220 20.07 -5.16 15.66
N HIS A 221 19.11 -4.54 15.00
CA HIS A 221 18.21 -5.19 14.03
C HIS A 221 18.76 -5.15 12.61
N VAL A 222 19.91 -4.49 12.39
CA VAL A 222 20.46 -4.24 11.06
C VAL A 222 21.95 -4.50 11.04
N GLU A 223 22.37 -5.33 10.11
CA GLU A 223 23.77 -5.59 9.78
C GLU A 223 24.07 -5.04 8.40
N VAL A 224 25.14 -4.26 8.28
CA VAL A 224 25.61 -3.71 7.00
C VAL A 224 27.00 -4.23 6.67
N SER A 225 27.13 -4.93 5.56
CA SER A 225 28.40 -5.45 5.06
C SER A 225 28.59 -5.07 3.60
N GLY A 226 29.49 -4.13 3.33
CA GLY A 226 29.70 -3.57 1.99
C GLY A 226 28.45 -2.90 1.44
N SER A 227 27.87 -3.45 0.38
CA SER A 227 26.61 -2.98 -0.21
C SER A 227 25.37 -3.74 0.31
N ASN A 228 25.57 -4.78 1.11
CA ASN A 228 24.46 -5.60 1.61
C ASN A 228 23.98 -5.05 2.96
N ILE A 229 22.66 -4.88 3.07
CA ILE A 229 21.96 -4.49 4.30
C ILE A 229 21.03 -5.64 4.67
N ARG A 230 21.23 -6.22 5.84
CA ARG A 230 20.41 -7.31 6.38
C ARG A 230 19.59 -6.81 7.55
N PHE A 231 18.28 -6.99 7.48
CA PHE A 231 17.34 -6.68 8.55
C PHE A 231 16.88 -7.96 9.23
N GLU A 232 17.06 -8.05 10.55
CA GLU A 232 16.63 -9.19 11.35
C GLU A 232 15.91 -8.71 12.62
N PHE A 233 14.59 -8.89 12.66
CA PHE A 233 13.77 -8.39 13.77
C PHE A 233 12.44 -9.13 13.89
N ARG A 234 11.73 -8.91 15.01
CA ARG A 234 10.36 -9.40 15.22
C ARG A 234 9.36 -8.32 14.81
N GLY A 235 8.55 -8.59 13.79
CA GLY A 235 7.52 -7.68 13.33
C GLY A 235 6.14 -7.98 13.91
N LYS A 236 5.12 -7.46 13.25
CA LYS A 236 3.71 -7.60 13.67
C LYS A 236 3.33 -9.06 13.92
N SER A 237 2.62 -9.28 15.04
CA SER A 237 2.19 -10.61 15.51
C SER A 237 3.34 -11.55 15.89
N GLY A 238 4.53 -11.00 16.19
CA GLY A 238 5.70 -11.78 16.61
C GLY A 238 6.42 -12.53 15.48
N LYS A 239 6.05 -12.29 14.23
CA LYS A 239 6.69 -12.93 13.07
C LYS A 239 8.11 -12.43 12.89
N ALA A 240 9.06 -13.35 12.68
CA ALA A 240 10.43 -13.02 12.35
C ALA A 240 10.54 -12.44 10.93
N TYR A 241 11.32 -11.38 10.80
CA TYR A 241 11.77 -10.83 9.54
C TYR A 241 13.25 -11.11 9.37
N ASN A 242 13.64 -11.58 8.19
CA ASN A 242 15.03 -11.71 7.75
C ASN A 242 15.03 -11.30 6.27
N VAL A 243 15.41 -10.07 6.01
CA VAL A 243 15.35 -9.44 4.67
C VAL A 243 16.70 -8.82 4.39
N SER A 244 17.25 -9.10 3.21
CA SER A 244 18.50 -8.50 2.74
C SER A 244 18.27 -7.74 1.45
N ILE A 245 18.90 -6.58 1.31
CA ILE A 245 18.96 -5.79 0.08
C ILE A 245 20.41 -5.48 -0.25
N ASN A 246 20.69 -5.35 -1.54
CA ASN A 246 22.00 -4.97 -2.02
C ASN A 246 21.91 -3.58 -2.67
N ASP A 247 22.31 -2.55 -1.93
CA ASP A 247 22.33 -1.17 -2.39
C ASP A 247 23.45 -0.42 -1.66
N ARG A 248 24.51 -0.09 -2.39
CA ARG A 248 25.72 0.57 -1.84
C ARG A 248 25.42 1.95 -1.24
N ARG A 249 24.48 2.69 -1.82
CA ARG A 249 24.10 4.03 -1.36
C ARG A 249 23.30 3.96 -0.07
N LEU A 250 22.27 3.14 -0.05
CA LEU A 250 21.47 2.92 1.16
C LEU A 250 22.32 2.34 2.30
N ALA A 251 23.24 1.40 1.99
CA ALA A 251 24.17 0.84 2.98
C ALA A 251 24.99 1.93 3.68
N ARG A 252 25.56 2.86 2.92
CA ARG A 252 26.32 4.00 3.47
C ARG A 252 25.44 4.91 4.34
N ILE A 253 24.20 5.15 3.93
CA ILE A 253 23.30 6.02 4.71
C ILE A 253 22.91 5.31 6.01
N VAL A 254 22.56 4.02 5.97
CA VAL A 254 22.21 3.22 7.15
C VAL A 254 23.38 3.14 8.11
N GLN A 255 24.61 2.89 7.64
CA GLN A 255 25.82 2.93 8.49
C GLN A 255 26.00 4.28 9.20
N ARG A 256 25.73 5.39 8.49
CA ARG A 256 25.81 6.73 9.09
C ARG A 256 24.70 6.98 10.10
N CYS A 257 23.52 6.40 9.92
CA CYS A 257 22.46 6.44 10.93
C CYS A 257 22.88 5.65 12.18
N GLN A 258 23.45 4.45 12.02
CA GLN A 258 23.99 3.62 13.14
C GLN A 258 25.15 4.30 13.89
N ALA A 259 25.91 5.17 13.24
CA ALA A 259 26.99 5.92 13.87
C ALA A 259 26.50 7.05 14.80
N LEU A 260 25.21 7.41 14.73
CA LEU A 260 24.62 8.37 15.65
C LEU A 260 24.39 7.71 17.02
N PRO A 261 24.63 8.42 18.14
CA PRO A 261 24.38 7.86 19.46
C PRO A 261 22.89 7.55 19.66
N GLY A 262 22.56 6.44 20.32
CA GLY A 262 21.18 6.02 20.62
C GLY A 262 20.90 4.60 20.17
N GLU A 263 19.69 4.10 20.41
CA GLU A 263 19.29 2.74 20.01
C GLU A 263 18.44 2.73 18.74
N ASP A 264 17.80 3.84 18.39
CA ASP A 264 16.90 3.94 17.25
C ASP A 264 17.71 4.13 15.97
N LEU A 265 17.47 3.27 14.98
CA LEU A 265 18.25 3.27 13.73
C LEU A 265 18.06 4.56 12.92
N PHE A 266 16.82 5.01 12.74
CA PHE A 266 16.52 6.17 11.90
C PHE A 266 16.36 7.44 12.72
N GLN A 267 17.46 8.18 12.79
CA GLN A 267 17.59 9.45 13.48
C GLN A 267 18.22 10.48 12.52
N TYR A 268 17.96 11.75 12.79
CA TYR A 268 18.65 12.88 12.15
C TYR A 268 19.04 13.92 13.20
N VAL A 269 19.94 14.80 12.83
CA VAL A 269 20.31 15.95 13.65
C VAL A 269 19.63 17.18 13.04
N ASP A 270 18.83 17.89 13.82
CA ASP A 270 18.15 19.09 13.37
C ASP A 270 19.09 20.31 13.31
N GLU A 271 18.58 21.45 12.87
CA GLU A 271 19.34 22.69 12.69
C GLU A 271 19.96 23.22 13.99
N ASN A 272 19.43 22.81 15.15
CA ASN A 272 19.93 23.16 16.46
C ASN A 272 20.96 22.16 17.02
N GLY A 273 21.34 21.14 16.23
CA GLY A 273 22.23 20.07 16.65
C GLY A 273 21.56 19.04 17.56
N VAL A 274 20.23 19.08 17.71
CA VAL A 274 19.47 18.14 18.53
C VAL A 274 19.09 16.91 17.72
N ARG A 275 19.26 15.73 18.31
CA ARG A 275 18.86 14.48 17.70
C ARG A 275 17.35 14.29 17.75
N GLN A 276 16.78 13.93 16.63
CA GLN A 276 15.37 13.65 16.45
C GLN A 276 15.19 12.24 15.86
N THR A 277 14.20 11.52 16.32
CA THR A 277 13.81 10.22 15.75
C THR A 277 12.76 10.41 14.66
N VAL A 278 12.73 9.52 13.67
CA VAL A 278 11.74 9.51 12.60
C VAL A 278 10.58 8.59 12.97
N GLY A 279 9.39 9.14 13.15
CA GLY A 279 8.16 8.39 13.41
C GLY A 279 7.37 8.05 12.14
N SER A 280 6.38 7.17 12.30
CA SER A 280 5.47 6.81 11.19
C SER A 280 4.62 8.01 10.69
N GLY A 281 4.34 8.97 11.55
CA GLY A 281 3.70 10.23 11.19
C GLY A 281 4.55 11.05 10.23
N ASP A 282 5.84 11.25 10.58
CA ASP A 282 6.79 12.00 9.73
C ASP A 282 6.93 11.41 8.33
N VAL A 283 6.95 10.08 8.23
CA VAL A 283 7.04 9.39 6.94
C VAL A 283 5.77 9.61 6.12
N ASN A 284 4.59 9.55 6.72
CA ASN A 284 3.34 9.80 5.99
C ASN A 284 3.22 11.28 5.59
N ASP A 285 3.65 12.22 6.43
CA ASP A 285 3.69 13.65 6.11
C ASP A 285 4.66 13.94 4.95
N TYR A 286 5.82 13.31 4.97
CA TYR A 286 6.77 13.39 3.87
C TYR A 286 6.16 12.83 2.58
N LEU A 287 5.51 11.66 2.62
CA LEU A 287 4.84 11.09 1.46
C LEU A 287 3.75 12.00 0.90
N ARG A 288 2.90 12.60 1.75
CA ARG A 288 1.91 13.59 1.32
C ARG A 288 2.56 14.79 0.63
N THR A 289 3.63 15.32 1.21
CA THR A 289 4.35 16.46 0.65
C THR A 289 4.94 16.16 -0.73
N ILE A 290 5.60 15.00 -0.91
CA ILE A 290 6.28 14.69 -2.18
C ILE A 290 5.34 14.15 -3.26
N SER A 291 4.23 13.52 -2.85
CA SER A 291 3.22 13.03 -3.78
C SER A 291 2.18 14.10 -4.15
N GLY A 292 1.97 15.11 -3.30
CA GLY A 292 0.86 16.05 -3.42
C GLY A 292 -0.51 15.40 -3.16
N GLU A 293 -0.54 14.19 -2.58
CA GLU A 293 -1.71 13.33 -2.43
C GLU A 293 -1.70 12.66 -1.05
N GLU A 294 -2.85 12.20 -0.58
CA GLU A 294 -3.00 11.53 0.72
C GLU A 294 -2.46 10.08 0.76
N PHE A 295 -1.36 9.79 0.05
CA PHE A 295 -0.71 8.48 0.09
C PHE A 295 0.09 8.27 1.37
N THR A 296 0.20 7.02 1.77
CA THR A 296 0.84 6.59 3.00
C THR A 296 1.75 5.38 2.77
N ALA A 297 2.56 5.05 3.76
CA ALA A 297 3.39 3.83 3.75
C ALA A 297 2.59 2.54 3.47
N LYS A 298 1.27 2.52 3.72
CA LYS A 298 0.41 1.36 3.45
C LYS A 298 0.20 1.15 1.95
N ASP A 299 0.18 2.21 1.16
CA ASP A 299 -0.09 2.13 -0.28
C ASP A 299 1.04 1.40 -1.01
N PHE A 300 2.30 1.57 -0.60
CA PHE A 300 3.43 0.77 -1.09
C PHE A 300 3.22 -0.74 -0.93
N ARG A 301 2.69 -1.17 0.21
CA ARG A 301 2.45 -2.61 0.44
C ARG A 301 1.30 -3.16 -0.39
N THR A 302 0.28 -2.33 -0.67
CA THR A 302 -0.83 -2.73 -1.55
C THR A 302 -0.35 -2.83 -3.00
N TRP A 303 0.46 -1.87 -3.44
CA TRP A 303 1.11 -1.91 -4.74
C TRP A 303 2.03 -3.12 -4.88
N SER A 304 2.97 -3.32 -3.94
CA SER A 304 3.87 -4.48 -3.93
C SER A 304 3.12 -5.82 -3.94
N GLY A 305 2.06 -5.97 -3.14
CA GLY A 305 1.26 -7.18 -3.10
C GLY A 305 0.53 -7.45 -4.40
N THR A 306 0.03 -6.40 -5.06
CA THR A 306 -0.61 -6.52 -6.39
C THR A 306 0.41 -6.92 -7.46
N LYS A 307 1.58 -6.28 -7.51
CA LYS A 307 2.66 -6.64 -8.43
C LYS A 307 3.12 -8.08 -8.24
N LEU A 308 3.38 -8.48 -7.01
CA LEU A 308 3.81 -9.84 -6.67
C LEU A 308 2.77 -10.89 -7.10
N ALA A 309 1.48 -10.60 -6.96
CA ALA A 309 0.42 -11.51 -7.40
C ALA A 309 0.40 -11.65 -8.93
N VAL A 310 0.53 -10.53 -9.66
CA VAL A 310 0.63 -10.54 -11.13
C VAL A 310 1.85 -11.33 -11.59
N ALA A 311 3.03 -11.06 -11.03
CA ALA A 311 4.26 -11.77 -11.38
C ALA A 311 4.15 -13.27 -11.11
N ALA A 312 3.63 -13.66 -9.94
CA ALA A 312 3.46 -15.06 -9.58
C ALA A 312 2.46 -15.79 -10.51
N LEU A 313 1.35 -15.15 -10.86
CA LEU A 313 0.36 -15.73 -11.78
C LEU A 313 0.88 -15.79 -13.22
N ALA A 314 1.66 -14.80 -13.66
CA ALA A 314 2.30 -14.81 -14.97
C ALA A 314 3.34 -15.94 -15.09
N GLU A 315 4.11 -16.20 -14.02
CA GLU A 315 5.07 -17.31 -13.96
C GLU A 315 4.37 -18.69 -13.95
N ILE A 316 3.25 -18.81 -13.20
CA ILE A 316 2.44 -20.04 -13.18
C ILE A 316 1.83 -20.30 -14.56
N GLY A 317 1.45 -19.27 -15.30
CA GLY A 317 0.94 -19.36 -16.67
C GLY A 317 -0.57 -19.62 -16.76
N THR A 318 -0.99 -20.25 -17.85
CA THR A 318 -2.40 -20.54 -18.15
C THR A 318 -2.95 -21.72 -17.34
N TRP A 319 -4.24 -21.90 -17.41
CA TRP A 319 -4.95 -23.00 -16.75
C TRP A 319 -5.93 -23.68 -17.71
N THR A 320 -6.26 -24.96 -17.46
CA THR A 320 -7.18 -25.76 -18.29
C THR A 320 -8.54 -25.95 -17.62
N SER A 321 -8.69 -25.60 -16.37
CA SER A 321 -9.95 -25.72 -15.63
C SER A 321 -10.08 -24.64 -14.54
N GLN A 322 -11.31 -24.28 -14.18
CA GLN A 322 -11.59 -23.34 -13.08
C GLN A 322 -11.04 -23.84 -11.73
N ARG A 323 -10.95 -25.15 -11.53
CA ARG A 323 -10.32 -25.72 -10.33
C ARG A 323 -8.82 -25.41 -10.32
N GLN A 324 -8.15 -25.54 -11.45
CA GLN A 324 -6.73 -25.20 -11.59
C GLN A 324 -6.50 -23.70 -11.43
N ALA A 325 -7.34 -22.85 -12.03
CA ALA A 325 -7.27 -21.39 -11.82
C ALA A 325 -7.32 -21.02 -10.34
N LYS A 326 -8.26 -21.57 -9.58
CA LYS A 326 -8.36 -21.38 -8.14
C LYS A 326 -7.12 -21.86 -7.38
N SER A 327 -6.56 -23.00 -7.76
CA SER A 327 -5.32 -23.53 -7.18
C SER A 327 -4.14 -22.61 -7.44
N ASN A 328 -3.98 -22.13 -8.68
CA ASN A 328 -2.93 -21.21 -9.08
C ASN A 328 -3.01 -19.87 -8.32
N ILE A 329 -4.22 -19.34 -8.17
CA ILE A 329 -4.47 -18.14 -7.35
C ILE A 329 -4.03 -18.35 -5.90
N LEU A 330 -4.34 -19.51 -5.31
CA LEU A 330 -3.90 -19.81 -3.94
C LEU A 330 -2.37 -19.83 -3.83
N GLN A 331 -1.68 -20.47 -4.78
CA GLN A 331 -0.22 -20.50 -4.84
C GLN A 331 0.38 -19.09 -4.97
N ALA A 332 -0.19 -18.25 -5.86
CA ALA A 332 0.27 -16.88 -6.03
C ALA A 332 0.07 -16.05 -4.75
N ILE A 333 -1.08 -16.18 -4.09
CA ILE A 333 -1.34 -15.48 -2.82
C ILE A 333 -0.41 -15.99 -1.70
N ASP A 334 -0.03 -17.28 -1.70
CA ASP A 334 0.96 -17.81 -0.74
C ASP A 334 2.33 -17.16 -0.92
N ARG A 335 2.80 -17.00 -2.17
CA ARG A 335 4.05 -16.29 -2.48
C ARG A 335 3.98 -14.82 -1.99
N VAL A 336 2.85 -14.13 -2.22
CA VAL A 336 2.63 -12.78 -1.70
C VAL A 336 2.64 -12.77 -0.17
N ALA A 337 2.02 -13.76 0.47
CA ALA A 337 1.94 -13.86 1.93
C ALA A 337 3.32 -14.11 2.55
N GLU A 338 4.15 -14.94 1.94
CA GLU A 338 5.54 -15.18 2.33
C GLU A 338 6.36 -13.88 2.21
N GLN A 339 6.32 -13.23 1.04
CA GLN A 339 7.10 -12.02 0.76
C GLN A 339 6.72 -10.85 1.66
N LEU A 340 5.42 -10.61 1.87
CA LEU A 340 4.94 -9.54 2.75
C LEU A 340 4.92 -9.93 4.24
N ASN A 341 5.37 -11.13 4.57
CA ASN A 341 5.34 -11.70 5.91
C ASN A 341 3.96 -11.53 6.57
N ASN A 342 2.94 -12.10 5.90
CA ASN A 342 1.54 -11.97 6.29
C ASN A 342 0.81 -13.32 6.25
N THR A 343 -0.52 -13.33 6.40
CA THR A 343 -1.34 -14.52 6.16
C THR A 343 -1.99 -14.44 4.78
N ARG A 344 -2.27 -15.58 4.16
CA ARG A 344 -2.99 -15.69 2.88
C ARG A 344 -4.28 -14.86 2.88
N ALA A 345 -5.11 -15.01 3.92
CA ALA A 345 -6.39 -14.31 4.03
C ALA A 345 -6.21 -12.78 4.05
N VAL A 346 -5.20 -12.28 4.77
CA VAL A 346 -4.89 -10.85 4.84
C VAL A 346 -4.33 -10.35 3.50
N CYS A 347 -3.45 -11.09 2.85
CA CYS A 347 -2.90 -10.69 1.55
C CYS A 347 -4.00 -10.61 0.49
N ARG A 348 -4.81 -11.64 0.36
CA ARG A 348 -5.94 -11.66 -0.58
C ARG A 348 -6.90 -10.50 -0.37
N LYS A 349 -7.25 -10.21 0.89
CA LYS A 349 -8.24 -9.16 1.21
C LYS A 349 -7.67 -7.75 1.16
N TYR A 350 -6.39 -7.56 1.52
CA TYR A 350 -5.89 -6.20 1.79
C TYR A 350 -4.69 -5.77 0.95
N TYR A 351 -4.05 -6.65 0.20
CA TYR A 351 -2.82 -6.31 -0.53
C TYR A 351 -2.81 -6.72 -1.99
N VAL A 352 -3.77 -7.54 -2.44
CA VAL A 352 -3.90 -7.91 -3.85
C VAL A 352 -5.16 -7.30 -4.42
N HIS A 353 -5.02 -6.56 -5.51
CA HIS A 353 -6.17 -5.95 -6.20
C HIS A 353 -7.07 -7.05 -6.78
N PRO A 354 -8.41 -7.02 -6.52
CA PRO A 354 -9.33 -8.04 -7.02
C PRO A 354 -9.27 -8.24 -8.53
N ALA A 355 -9.15 -7.15 -9.30
CA ALA A 355 -9.04 -7.17 -10.76
C ALA A 355 -7.99 -8.16 -11.29
N VAL A 356 -6.88 -8.35 -10.58
CA VAL A 356 -5.83 -9.31 -10.96
C VAL A 356 -6.36 -10.73 -10.91
N LEU A 357 -7.10 -11.07 -9.84
CA LEU A 357 -7.65 -12.41 -9.63
C LEU A 357 -8.81 -12.69 -10.60
N ASP A 358 -9.63 -11.67 -10.86
CA ASP A 358 -10.77 -11.74 -11.77
C ASP A 358 -10.30 -11.89 -13.21
N ALA A 359 -9.33 -11.08 -13.66
CA ALA A 359 -8.73 -11.20 -14.98
C ALA A 359 -8.03 -12.55 -15.20
N TYR A 360 -7.35 -13.08 -14.16
CA TYR A 360 -6.75 -14.41 -14.23
C TYR A 360 -7.82 -15.51 -14.35
N THR A 361 -8.86 -15.44 -13.53
CA THR A 361 -9.97 -16.40 -13.56
C THR A 361 -10.73 -16.35 -14.89
N ALA A 362 -10.85 -15.19 -15.50
CA ALA A 362 -11.43 -15.00 -16.83
C ALA A 362 -10.50 -15.45 -17.98
N GLY A 363 -9.23 -15.74 -17.70
CA GLY A 363 -8.24 -16.13 -18.71
C GLY A 363 -7.68 -14.95 -19.54
N THR A 364 -8.02 -13.72 -19.20
CA THR A 364 -7.64 -12.51 -19.97
C THR A 364 -6.34 -11.88 -19.50
N MET A 365 -5.88 -12.17 -18.26
CA MET A 365 -4.76 -11.49 -17.62
C MET A 365 -3.48 -11.50 -18.47
N LEU A 366 -3.04 -12.67 -18.91
CA LEU A 366 -1.76 -12.81 -19.62
C LEU A 366 -1.74 -12.07 -20.96
N GLN A 367 -2.84 -12.14 -21.72
CA GLN A 367 -2.99 -11.40 -22.98
C GLN A 367 -2.98 -9.89 -22.72
N THR A 368 -3.70 -9.42 -21.69
CA THR A 368 -3.74 -8.01 -21.32
C THR A 368 -2.34 -7.51 -20.92
N LEU A 369 -1.59 -8.27 -20.11
CA LEU A 369 -0.23 -7.92 -19.72
C LEU A 369 0.70 -7.78 -20.94
N GLN A 370 0.62 -8.73 -21.92
CA GLN A 370 1.41 -8.64 -23.14
C GLN A 370 1.09 -7.38 -23.95
N ASN A 371 -0.18 -7.04 -24.08
CA ASN A 371 -0.61 -5.83 -24.79
C ASN A 371 -0.14 -4.56 -24.06
N CYS A 372 -0.31 -4.47 -22.75
CA CYS A 372 0.13 -3.34 -21.95
C CYS A 372 1.66 -3.17 -21.97
N THR A 373 2.42 -4.27 -21.96
CA THR A 373 3.88 -4.23 -22.05
C THR A 373 4.38 -3.65 -23.38
N ARG A 374 3.63 -3.88 -24.47
CA ARG A 374 3.96 -3.31 -25.80
C ARG A 374 3.66 -1.81 -25.89
N LEU A 375 2.62 -1.35 -25.20
CA LEU A 375 2.15 0.03 -25.22
C LEU A 375 2.82 0.92 -24.17
N GLY A 376 3.32 0.33 -23.06
CA GLY A 376 3.90 1.04 -21.92
C GLY A 376 5.33 1.56 -22.11
N ALA A 377 5.89 1.57 -23.34
CA ALA A 377 7.26 1.98 -23.63
C ALA A 377 7.55 3.50 -23.40
N GLY A 378 6.62 4.25 -22.83
CA GLY A 378 6.75 5.70 -22.56
C GLY A 378 6.48 6.12 -21.12
N THR A 379 6.30 5.17 -20.18
CA THR A 379 6.02 5.50 -18.77
C THR A 379 7.32 5.50 -17.95
N GLU A 380 7.38 6.34 -16.92
CA GLU A 380 8.49 6.38 -15.95
C GLU A 380 8.46 5.20 -14.95
N LEU A 381 7.44 4.34 -15.03
CA LEU A 381 7.39 3.05 -14.33
C LEU A 381 8.31 2.03 -15.00
N ASP A 382 8.79 1.05 -14.24
CA ASP A 382 9.42 -0.10 -14.87
C ASP A 382 8.42 -0.88 -15.73
N ARG A 383 8.93 -1.71 -16.62
CA ARG A 383 8.10 -2.42 -17.62
C ARG A 383 7.01 -3.28 -16.98
N ASP A 384 7.33 -3.94 -15.88
CA ASP A 384 6.40 -4.82 -15.18
C ASP A 384 5.35 -4.01 -14.42
N GLU A 385 5.74 -2.90 -13.81
CA GLU A 385 4.83 -1.97 -13.15
C GLU A 385 3.86 -1.31 -14.13
N ALA A 386 4.36 -0.91 -15.31
CA ALA A 386 3.54 -0.36 -16.38
C ALA A 386 2.51 -1.38 -16.87
N ALA A 387 2.89 -2.66 -17.01
CA ALA A 387 1.96 -3.72 -17.39
C ALA A 387 0.87 -3.95 -16.32
N VAL A 388 1.24 -3.91 -15.04
CA VAL A 388 0.27 -4.01 -13.92
C VAL A 388 -0.69 -2.82 -13.92
N ALA A 389 -0.19 -1.60 -14.06
CA ALA A 389 -1.03 -0.40 -14.13
C ALA A 389 -2.00 -0.47 -15.33
N GLY A 390 -1.50 -0.91 -16.50
CA GLY A 390 -2.33 -1.11 -17.69
C GLY A 390 -3.41 -2.16 -17.49
N LEU A 391 -3.12 -3.28 -16.84
CA LEU A 391 -4.11 -4.30 -16.46
C LEU A 391 -5.23 -3.71 -15.59
N LEU A 392 -4.87 -2.89 -14.60
CA LEU A 392 -5.84 -2.24 -13.74
C LEU A 392 -6.69 -1.22 -14.49
N ARG A 393 -6.11 -0.45 -15.42
CA ARG A 393 -6.85 0.50 -16.28
C ARG A 393 -7.89 -0.21 -17.14
N VAL A 394 -7.48 -1.29 -17.82
CA VAL A 394 -8.41 -2.10 -18.64
C VAL A 394 -9.59 -2.62 -17.81
N HIS A 395 -9.30 -3.14 -16.60
CA HIS A 395 -10.36 -3.63 -15.73
C HIS A 395 -11.34 -2.54 -15.27
N LEU A 396 -10.85 -1.31 -15.09
CA LEU A 396 -11.66 -0.14 -14.72
C LEU A 396 -12.36 0.52 -15.93
N GLY A 397 -12.21 -0.03 -17.13
CA GLY A 397 -12.77 0.55 -18.36
C GLY A 397 -12.10 1.86 -18.78
N LEU A 398 -10.86 2.10 -18.36
CA LEU A 398 -10.07 3.27 -18.71
C LEU A 398 -9.16 2.99 -19.90
N ASP A 399 -8.86 4.00 -20.70
CA ASP A 399 -7.93 3.87 -21.83
C ASP A 399 -6.52 3.56 -21.36
N ILE A 400 -5.84 2.65 -22.06
CA ILE A 400 -4.45 2.24 -21.74
C ILE A 400 -3.45 3.37 -22.03
N ALA A 401 -3.80 4.28 -22.92
CA ALA A 401 -2.90 5.32 -23.47
C ALA A 401 -3.08 6.71 -22.86
N SER A 402 -3.77 6.87 -21.75
CA SER A 402 -3.98 8.19 -21.10
C SER A 402 -3.04 8.45 -19.95
#